data_acda3ed1d4583d4d8a50e1cf70d2210d
#
_entry.id   acda3ed1d4583d4d8a50e1cf70d2210d
#
_cell.length_a   1.000
_cell.length_b   1.000
_cell.length_c   1.000
_cell.angle_alpha   90.00
_cell.angle_beta   90.00
_cell.angle_gamma   90.00
#
_symmetry.space_group_name_H-M   'P 1'
#
loop_
_entity.id
_entity.type
_entity.pdbx_description
1 polymer ?
#
loop_
_entity_poly.entity_id
_entity_poly.type
_entity_poly.pdbx_seq_one_letter_code
_entity_poly.pdbx_strand_id
1 'polypeptide(L)'
;MEDLIDAHNASTEQIKSLTPQLQQCETKIMDLEDRSRRSNIRMRGIPETVLQADLPSYKHCFFRALVPEIHTDMLFVDRLHRVPKPQQIAASLPRDVLLKAHYFHVKDLLMRRSRTAKDLPAEYSSIKMFSNLSAATLR
;
A
#
# COMPACT_ATOMS: atom_id res chain seq x y z
N MET A 1 -12.45 51.43 -20.82
CA MET A 1 -11.67 50.44 -21.55
C MET A 1 -10.34 50.09 -20.88
N GLU A 2 -9.62 51.09 -20.38
CA GLU A 2 -8.37 50.84 -19.65
C GLU A 2 -8.56 49.97 -18.41
N ASP A 3 -9.64 50.18 -17.67
CA ASP A 3 -9.93 49.42 -16.45
C ASP A 3 -10.19 47.94 -16.74
N LEU A 4 -10.79 47.63 -17.88
CA LEU A 4 -11.03 46.22 -18.28
C LEU A 4 -9.74 45.53 -18.68
N ILE A 5 -8.83 46.22 -19.35
CA ILE A 5 -7.52 45.70 -19.74
C ILE A 5 -6.67 45.45 -18.50
N ASP A 6 -6.68 46.37 -17.55
CA ASP A 6 -5.91 46.22 -16.31
C ASP A 6 -6.45 45.07 -15.46
N ALA A 7 -7.77 44.89 -15.38
CA ALA A 7 -8.38 43.75 -14.69
C ALA A 7 -8.03 42.41 -15.36
N HIS A 8 -8.04 42.37 -16.68
CA HIS A 8 -7.67 41.20 -17.43
C HIS A 8 -6.21 40.81 -17.22
N ASN A 9 -5.30 41.81 -17.25
CA ASN A 9 -3.87 41.58 -17.02
C ASN A 9 -3.61 41.08 -15.60
N ALA A 10 -4.29 41.65 -14.60
CA ALA A 10 -4.17 41.20 -13.21
C ALA A 10 -4.64 39.77 -13.05
N SER A 11 -5.75 39.41 -13.69
CA SER A 11 -6.27 38.01 -13.66
C SER A 11 -5.30 37.07 -14.35
N THR A 12 -4.70 37.46 -15.47
CA THR A 12 -3.73 36.62 -16.19
C THR A 12 -2.48 36.38 -15.34
N GLU A 13 -1.99 37.38 -14.63
CA GLU A 13 -0.85 37.23 -13.74
C GLU A 13 -1.17 36.33 -12.55
N GLN A 14 -2.38 36.43 -11.98
CA GLN A 14 -2.82 35.54 -10.91
C GLN A 14 -2.86 34.09 -11.37
N ILE A 15 -3.37 33.83 -12.57
CA ILE A 15 -3.39 32.49 -13.16
C ILE A 15 -1.97 31.99 -13.33
N LYS A 16 -1.05 32.80 -13.82
CA LYS A 16 0.35 32.41 -13.99
C LYS A 16 1.05 32.09 -12.68
N SER A 17 0.71 32.77 -11.58
CA SER A 17 1.30 32.47 -10.28
C SER A 17 0.65 31.27 -9.61
N LEU A 18 -0.64 31.02 -9.85
CA LEU A 18 -1.37 29.89 -9.25
C LEU A 18 -1.02 28.54 -9.90
N THR A 19 -0.74 28.54 -11.20
CA THR A 19 -0.41 27.32 -11.92
C THR A 19 0.80 26.57 -11.34
N PRO A 20 1.95 27.23 -11.08
CA PRO A 20 3.06 26.55 -10.41
C PRO A 20 2.74 26.09 -9.00
N GLN A 21 1.91 26.86 -8.26
CA GLN A 21 1.49 26.47 -6.91
C GLN A 21 0.66 25.22 -6.93
N LEU A 22 -0.28 25.09 -7.89
CA LEU A 22 -1.07 23.87 -8.08
C LEU A 22 -0.19 22.67 -8.41
N GLN A 23 0.79 22.86 -9.28
CA GLN A 23 1.72 21.77 -9.63
C GLN A 23 2.52 21.33 -8.42
N GLN A 24 2.96 22.24 -7.58
CA GLN A 24 3.66 21.90 -6.34
C GLN A 24 2.77 21.13 -5.38
N CYS A 25 1.50 21.55 -5.24
CA CYS A 25 0.53 20.84 -4.40
C CYS A 25 0.27 19.44 -4.91
N GLU A 26 0.10 19.26 -6.22
CA GLU A 26 -0.11 17.96 -6.83
C GLU A 26 1.09 17.05 -6.58
N THR A 27 2.31 17.56 -6.74
CA THR A 27 3.54 16.81 -6.48
C THR A 27 3.63 16.39 -5.02
N LYS A 28 3.28 17.29 -4.09
CA LYS A 28 3.27 16.99 -2.66
C LYS A 28 2.23 15.93 -2.32
N ILE A 29 1.03 16.00 -2.93
CA ILE A 29 -0.02 15.02 -2.72
C ILE A 29 0.45 13.64 -3.19
N MET A 30 1.03 13.56 -4.37
CA MET A 30 1.56 12.30 -4.90
C MET A 30 2.66 11.73 -3.99
N ASP A 31 3.56 12.57 -3.51
CA ASP A 31 4.64 12.16 -2.61
C ASP A 31 4.09 11.64 -1.28
N LEU A 32 3.10 12.34 -0.71
CA LEU A 32 2.45 11.91 0.53
C LEU A 32 1.69 10.59 0.34
N GLU A 33 1.00 10.43 -0.80
CA GLU A 33 0.32 9.18 -1.13
C GLU A 33 1.31 8.02 -1.24
N ASP A 34 2.43 8.22 -1.93
CA ASP A 34 3.47 7.20 -2.06
C ASP A 34 4.09 6.85 -0.71
N ARG A 35 4.35 7.84 0.14
CA ARG A 35 4.85 7.61 1.50
C ARG A 35 3.85 6.84 2.34
N SER A 36 2.55 7.19 2.23
CA SER A 36 1.49 6.47 2.92
C SER A 36 1.44 5.01 2.49
N ARG A 37 1.71 4.72 1.21
CA ARG A 37 1.69 3.37 0.65
C ARG A 37 2.96 2.58 0.89
N ARG A 38 4.06 3.21 1.31
CA ARG A 38 5.33 2.52 1.57
C ARG A 38 5.20 1.39 2.57
N SER A 39 4.33 1.55 3.56
CA SER A 39 4.10 0.54 4.58
C SER A 39 3.02 -0.46 4.20
N ASN A 40 2.40 -0.31 3.03
CA ASN A 40 1.36 -1.22 2.57
C ASN A 40 1.97 -2.48 1.99
N ILE A 41 1.39 -3.61 2.38
CA ILE A 41 1.75 -4.93 1.86
C ILE A 41 0.50 -5.56 1.28
N ARG A 42 0.63 -6.13 0.08
CA ARG A 42 -0.42 -6.91 -0.54
C ARG A 42 -0.03 -8.39 -0.46
N MET A 43 -0.88 -9.19 0.16
CA MET A 43 -0.66 -10.63 0.29
C MET A 43 -1.61 -11.37 -0.64
N ARG A 44 -1.06 -12.27 -1.44
CA ARG A 44 -1.82 -13.09 -2.39
C ARG A 44 -1.69 -14.55 -2.01
N GLY A 45 -2.81 -15.28 -2.11
CA GLY A 45 -2.81 -16.72 -1.85
C GLY A 45 -3.36 -17.11 -0.49
N ILE A 46 -3.89 -16.16 0.30
CA ILE A 46 -4.58 -16.48 1.56
C ILE A 46 -5.95 -17.05 1.22
N PRO A 47 -6.27 -18.28 1.67
CA PRO A 47 -7.55 -18.92 1.33
C PRO A 47 -8.75 -18.08 1.75
N GLU A 48 -9.81 -18.12 0.94
CA GLU A 48 -11.07 -17.42 1.26
C GLU A 48 -11.76 -18.02 2.49
N THR A 49 -11.39 -19.24 2.90
CA THR A 49 -11.86 -19.85 4.13
C THR A 49 -11.43 -19.08 5.38
N VAL A 50 -10.36 -18.29 5.28
CA VAL A 50 -9.95 -17.40 6.36
C VAL A 50 -10.87 -16.18 6.34
N LEU A 51 -11.75 -16.08 7.34
CA LEU A 51 -12.72 -15.00 7.42
C LEU A 51 -12.04 -13.69 7.84
N GLN A 52 -12.72 -12.57 7.57
CA GLN A 52 -12.20 -11.24 7.94
C GLN A 52 -11.86 -11.16 9.43
N ALA A 53 -12.68 -11.78 10.28
CA ALA A 53 -12.45 -11.79 11.73
C ALA A 53 -11.21 -12.60 12.12
N ASP A 54 -10.82 -13.58 11.30
CA ASP A 54 -9.68 -14.46 11.56
C ASP A 54 -8.38 -13.96 10.93
N LEU A 55 -8.45 -12.96 10.05
CA LEU A 55 -7.28 -12.41 9.37
C LEU A 55 -6.18 -11.93 10.32
N PRO A 56 -6.50 -11.23 11.43
CA PRO A 56 -5.45 -10.79 12.36
C PRO A 56 -4.65 -11.97 12.95
N SER A 57 -5.34 -13.03 13.36
CA SER A 57 -4.67 -14.22 13.91
C SER A 57 -3.87 -14.96 12.83
N TYR A 58 -4.43 -15.10 11.64
CA TYR A 58 -3.75 -15.73 10.52
C TYR A 58 -2.48 -14.96 10.13
N LYS A 59 -2.60 -13.65 9.99
CA LYS A 59 -1.47 -12.75 9.71
C LYS A 59 -0.39 -12.88 10.78
N HIS A 60 -0.78 -12.91 12.04
CA HIS A 60 0.15 -13.00 13.15
C HIS A 60 0.96 -14.31 13.08
N CYS A 61 0.28 -15.42 12.87
CA CYS A 61 0.94 -16.72 12.73
C CYS A 61 1.90 -16.74 11.53
N PHE A 62 1.47 -16.18 10.40
CA PHE A 62 2.29 -16.10 9.21
C PHE A 62 3.54 -15.25 9.44
N PHE A 63 3.38 -14.09 10.04
CA PHE A 63 4.50 -13.18 10.32
C PHE A 63 5.48 -13.80 11.33
N ARG A 64 4.97 -14.52 12.32
CA ARG A 64 5.82 -15.22 13.29
C ARG A 64 6.62 -16.33 12.62
N ALA A 65 6.06 -16.97 11.62
CA ALA A 65 6.80 -17.99 10.85
C ALA A 65 7.90 -17.36 10.00
N LEU A 66 7.67 -16.15 9.46
CA LEU A 66 8.66 -15.44 8.65
C LEU A 66 9.78 -14.81 9.49
N VAL A 67 9.43 -14.18 10.59
CA VAL A 67 10.36 -13.38 11.41
C VAL A 67 10.19 -13.72 12.90
N PRO A 68 10.57 -14.94 13.31
CA PRO A 68 10.40 -15.34 14.71
C PRO A 68 11.24 -14.52 15.69
N GLU A 69 12.30 -13.88 15.22
CA GLU A 69 13.16 -13.03 16.05
C GLU A 69 12.57 -11.67 16.37
N ILE A 70 11.51 -11.25 15.68
CA ILE A 70 10.88 -9.95 15.91
C ILE A 70 9.84 -10.10 17.03
N HIS A 71 9.86 -9.16 17.98
CA HIS A 71 8.88 -9.13 19.07
C HIS A 71 7.46 -8.91 18.53
N THR A 72 6.48 -9.54 19.18
CA THR A 72 5.07 -9.49 18.75
C THR A 72 4.56 -8.06 18.59
N ASP A 73 4.96 -7.15 19.49
CA ASP A 73 4.52 -5.75 19.44
C ASP A 73 4.98 -5.03 18.19
N MET A 74 6.08 -5.47 17.59
CA MET A 74 6.60 -4.89 16.35
C MET A 74 5.83 -5.36 15.11
N LEU A 75 5.03 -6.41 15.24
CA LEU A 75 4.24 -6.95 14.13
C LEU A 75 2.86 -6.30 13.99
N PHE A 76 2.64 -5.20 14.69
CA PHE A 76 1.37 -4.48 14.66
C PHE A 76 1.08 -3.93 13.27
N VAL A 77 -0.17 -4.06 12.82
CA VAL A 77 -0.64 -3.51 11.55
C VAL A 77 -1.78 -2.53 11.79
N ASP A 78 -1.77 -1.42 11.04
CA ASP A 78 -2.78 -0.37 11.18
C ASP A 78 -4.08 -0.74 10.46
N ARG A 79 -3.96 -1.45 9.34
CA ARG A 79 -5.10 -1.88 8.52
C ARG A 79 -4.88 -3.30 8.04
N LEU A 80 -5.97 -4.06 7.96
CA LEU A 80 -5.94 -5.43 7.46
C LEU A 80 -7.33 -5.77 6.90
N HIS A 81 -7.42 -5.95 5.59
CA HIS A 81 -8.70 -6.27 4.94
C HIS A 81 -8.48 -6.93 3.59
N ARG A 82 -9.50 -7.63 3.11
CA ARG A 82 -9.48 -8.16 1.75
C ARG A 82 -9.85 -7.08 0.74
N VAL A 83 -9.16 -7.10 -0.39
CA VAL A 83 -9.39 -6.14 -1.47
C VAL A 83 -10.45 -6.71 -2.41
N PRO A 84 -11.41 -5.88 -2.93
CA PRO A 84 -12.35 -6.36 -3.93
C PRO A 84 -11.63 -6.94 -5.14
N LYS A 85 -12.15 -8.06 -5.64
CA LYS A 85 -11.54 -8.77 -6.75
C LYS A 85 -11.86 -8.08 -8.07
N PRO A 86 -10.87 -7.76 -8.92
CA PRO A 86 -11.14 -7.27 -10.27
C PRO A 86 -11.88 -8.31 -11.10
N GLN A 87 -12.77 -7.87 -11.98
CA GLN A 87 -13.55 -8.78 -12.83
C GLN A 87 -12.69 -9.66 -13.74
N GLN A 88 -11.47 -9.22 -14.02
CA GLN A 88 -10.53 -9.91 -14.90
C GLN A 88 -9.85 -11.09 -14.24
N ILE A 89 -9.94 -11.23 -12.93
CA ILE A 89 -9.31 -12.32 -12.18
C ILE A 89 -10.30 -13.47 -12.05
N ALA A 90 -9.81 -14.70 -12.21
CA ALA A 90 -10.63 -15.91 -12.11
C ALA A 90 -11.33 -15.98 -10.75
N ALA A 91 -12.62 -16.38 -10.77
CA ALA A 91 -13.43 -16.46 -9.55
C ALA A 91 -12.89 -17.49 -8.54
N SER A 92 -12.11 -18.46 -9.01
CA SER A 92 -11.52 -19.51 -8.16
C SER A 92 -10.34 -19.02 -7.33
N LEU A 93 -9.75 -17.87 -7.69
CA LEU A 93 -8.60 -17.34 -6.96
C LEU A 93 -9.06 -16.53 -5.73
N PRO A 94 -8.39 -16.69 -4.59
CA PRO A 94 -8.73 -15.87 -3.42
C PRO A 94 -8.43 -14.40 -3.64
N ARG A 95 -9.19 -13.56 -2.97
CA ARG A 95 -8.97 -12.11 -3.01
C ARG A 95 -7.67 -11.79 -2.27
N ASP A 96 -6.97 -10.78 -2.76
CA ASP A 96 -5.77 -10.30 -2.09
C ASP A 96 -6.12 -9.67 -0.74
N VAL A 97 -5.20 -9.76 0.21
CA VAL A 97 -5.31 -9.09 1.50
C VAL A 97 -4.36 -7.91 1.51
N LEU A 98 -4.90 -6.73 1.84
CA LEU A 98 -4.11 -5.50 1.97
C LEU A 98 -3.93 -5.20 3.44
N LEU A 99 -2.69 -4.93 3.84
CA LEU A 99 -2.38 -4.50 5.20
C LEU A 99 -1.40 -3.34 5.17
N LYS A 100 -1.40 -2.58 6.27
CA LYS A 100 -0.43 -1.51 6.48
C LYS A 100 0.37 -1.83 7.72
N ALA A 101 1.66 -2.11 7.56
CA ALA A 101 2.56 -2.34 8.67
C ALA A 101 2.79 -1.04 9.44
N HIS A 102 2.69 -1.09 10.76
CA HIS A 102 2.89 0.09 11.59
C HIS A 102 4.35 0.59 11.51
N TYR A 103 5.31 -0.35 11.47
CA TYR A 103 6.73 -0.02 11.40
C TYR A 103 7.27 -0.34 10.02
N PHE A 104 7.85 0.66 9.36
CA PHE A 104 8.39 0.50 8.00
C PHE A 104 9.52 -0.52 7.93
N HIS A 105 10.43 -0.52 8.91
CA HIS A 105 11.54 -1.47 8.91
C HIS A 105 11.08 -2.92 9.06
N VAL A 106 9.96 -3.14 9.76
CA VAL A 106 9.36 -4.48 9.86
C VAL A 106 8.79 -4.89 8.51
N LYS A 107 8.12 -3.97 7.81
CA LYS A 107 7.62 -4.23 6.45
C LYS A 107 8.76 -4.65 5.53
N ASP A 108 9.86 -3.93 5.55
CA ASP A 108 11.02 -4.23 4.71
C ASP A 108 11.59 -5.62 5.02
N LEU A 109 11.71 -5.95 6.30
CA LEU A 109 12.19 -7.27 6.73
C LEU A 109 11.24 -8.38 6.28
N LEU A 110 9.92 -8.19 6.46
CA LEU A 110 8.92 -9.16 6.02
C LEU A 110 9.02 -9.42 4.52
N MET A 111 9.17 -8.37 3.72
CA MET A 111 9.29 -8.50 2.28
C MET A 111 10.54 -9.28 1.88
N ARG A 112 11.66 -9.01 2.52
CA ARG A 112 12.90 -9.74 2.27
C ARG A 112 12.76 -11.22 2.64
N ARG A 113 12.24 -11.50 3.83
CA ARG A 113 12.08 -12.88 4.31
C ARG A 113 11.12 -13.67 3.45
N SER A 114 10.04 -13.04 2.96
CA SER A 114 9.10 -13.74 2.10
C SER A 114 9.72 -14.18 0.77
N ARG A 115 10.72 -13.46 0.28
CA ARG A 115 11.44 -13.83 -0.94
C ARG A 115 12.45 -14.96 -0.74
N THR A 116 13.02 -15.06 0.45
CA THR A 116 14.11 -16.01 0.74
C THR A 116 13.65 -17.19 1.61
N ALA A 117 12.43 -17.16 2.14
CA ALA A 117 11.93 -18.21 3.02
C ALA A 117 11.74 -19.51 2.26
N LYS A 118 12.46 -20.55 2.68
CA LYS A 118 12.36 -21.89 2.09
C LYS A 118 11.71 -22.91 3.04
N ASP A 119 11.67 -22.59 4.34
CA ASP A 119 11.24 -23.51 5.39
C ASP A 119 9.86 -23.14 5.95
N LEU A 120 9.06 -22.41 5.18
CA LEU A 120 7.70 -22.08 5.59
C LEU A 120 6.81 -23.32 5.62
N PRO A 121 5.87 -23.40 6.60
CA PRO A 121 4.84 -24.45 6.57
C PRO A 121 4.12 -24.48 5.22
N ALA A 122 3.64 -25.66 4.82
CA ALA A 122 2.99 -25.84 3.52
C ALA A 122 1.78 -24.90 3.34
N GLU A 123 1.07 -24.59 4.43
CA GLU A 123 -0.09 -23.69 4.40
C GLU A 123 0.28 -22.26 4.02
N TYR A 124 1.54 -21.83 4.22
CA TYR A 124 2.02 -20.49 3.92
C TYR A 124 2.88 -20.42 2.66
N SER A 125 3.29 -21.56 2.13
CA SER A 125 4.25 -21.62 1.02
C SER A 125 3.69 -21.00 -0.27
N SER A 126 2.37 -20.96 -0.43
CA SER A 126 1.70 -20.38 -1.60
C SER A 126 1.44 -18.89 -1.46
N ILE A 127 1.66 -18.30 -0.27
CA ILE A 127 1.41 -16.89 -0.03
C ILE A 127 2.56 -16.07 -0.60
N LYS A 128 2.21 -15.06 -1.42
CA LYS A 128 3.16 -14.12 -1.99
C LYS A 128 2.86 -12.73 -1.47
N MET A 129 3.92 -11.98 -1.16
CA MET A 129 3.81 -10.62 -0.64
C MET A 129 4.36 -9.64 -1.66
N PHE A 130 3.63 -8.54 -1.86
CA PHE A 130 3.99 -7.48 -2.78
C PHE A 130 3.89 -6.14 -2.08
N SER A 131 4.76 -5.21 -2.46
CA SER A 131 4.65 -3.83 -2.03
C SER A 131 3.53 -3.16 -2.81
N ASN A 132 2.58 -2.52 -2.11
CA ASN A 132 1.44 -1.87 -2.75
C ASN A 132 1.76 -0.39 -3.02
N LEU A 133 2.51 -0.15 -4.08
CA LEU A 133 2.88 1.18 -4.53
C LEU A 133 1.86 1.75 -5.49
N SER A 134 1.92 3.06 -5.75
CA SER A 134 1.06 3.68 -6.76
C SER A 134 1.40 3.15 -8.16
N ALA A 135 0.44 3.21 -9.09
CA ALA A 135 0.65 2.77 -10.46
C ALA A 135 1.81 3.53 -11.15
N ALA A 136 2.00 4.80 -10.81
CA ALA A 136 3.08 5.61 -11.35
C ALA A 136 4.45 5.12 -10.87
N THR A 137 4.54 4.62 -9.65
CA THR A 137 5.78 4.10 -9.07
C THR A 137 6.13 2.70 -9.59
N LEU A 138 5.13 1.93 -10.00
CA LEU A 138 5.31 0.56 -10.49
C LEU A 138 5.82 0.49 -11.94
N ARG A 139 5.87 1.61 -12.62
CA ARG A 139 6.41 1.68 -13.98
C ARG A 139 7.95 1.87 -13.95
#